data_645a7e5a3477e0ebe764500461146332
#
_entry.id   645a7e5a3477e0ebe764500461146332
#
_cell.length_a   1.000
_cell.length_b   1.000
_cell.length_c   1.000
_cell.angle_alpha   90.00
_cell.angle_beta   90.00
_cell.angle_gamma   90.00
#
_symmetry.space_group_name_H-M   'P 1'
#
loop_
_entity.id
_entity.type
_entity.pdbx_description
1 polymer ?
#
loop_
_entity_poly.entity_id
_entity_poly.type
_entity_poly.pdbx_seq_one_letter_code
_entity_poly.pdbx_strand_id
1 'polypeptide(L)'
;MGLLTFKGGVHPNDGKSLAKDKAIVELLPQGDLVYPLSQHIGAPAKPVVAKGDHVLKGQKIAEAGGFVSAPIYASVSGTVKAIEPRVNPTGSKVNSIIIANDGQYEEVEYPQPKPLSELTKEEILNIIGEAGVVGMGGAGFPTRVKLSPKEPDKIDYIIANCAECEPYITADYRRMLENPELLVEGMRVILKLFDNAKGLFAIEDNKPDCIAKLKELTKDEPRMEVREMMTKYPQGAERQLIFANTGRAINSTMLPADAGCVVDNVETIISIYNAVVKGIPSMERVVTVTGDGVVNPGNYKVLFGTNQNELIEAAGGLKEGCEKVISGGPMMGFAMYTTDTPITKTSSSILCMSKDEVSACEPTACINSGRCVDACPSRIIPSRLADFAERHDEEAFLKFNGLECVECGSCSYVCPAKRQLKQAIGSMRKTALANKKKK
;
A
#
# COMPACT_ATOMS: atom_id res chain seq x y z
N MET A 1 -22.85 20.43 -5.71
CA MET A 1 -22.48 19.16 -6.36
C MET A 1 -22.44 18.09 -5.30
N GLY A 2 -22.90 16.85 -5.58
CA GLY A 2 -22.73 15.74 -4.64
C GLY A 2 -21.26 15.31 -4.55
N LEU A 3 -20.89 14.65 -3.45
CA LEU A 3 -19.54 14.12 -3.26
C LEU A 3 -19.19 13.09 -4.35
N LEU A 4 -17.92 13.06 -4.75
CA LEU A 4 -17.42 12.11 -5.76
C LEU A 4 -17.44 10.69 -5.20
N THR A 5 -17.91 9.73 -5.99
CA THR A 5 -18.04 8.33 -5.56
C THR A 5 -18.24 7.38 -6.74
N PHE A 6 -18.36 6.08 -6.46
CA PHE A 6 -18.62 5.00 -7.41
C PHE A 6 -19.89 4.21 -7.01
N LYS A 7 -20.38 3.31 -7.86
CA LYS A 7 -21.52 2.43 -7.55
C LYS A 7 -21.06 1.15 -6.83
N GLY A 8 -21.86 0.68 -5.86
CA GLY A 8 -21.50 -0.45 -4.99
C GLY A 8 -20.70 0.01 -3.77
N GLY A 9 -19.86 -0.85 -3.22
CA GLY A 9 -19.10 -0.58 -1.98
C GLY A 9 -19.92 -0.78 -0.71
N VAL A 10 -19.28 -0.53 0.42
CA VAL A 10 -19.85 -0.72 1.77
C VAL A 10 -19.41 0.41 2.70
N HIS A 11 -20.09 0.56 3.84
CA HIS A 11 -19.75 1.48 4.91
C HIS A 11 -19.44 0.66 6.18
N PRO A 12 -18.23 0.10 6.32
CA PRO A 12 -17.86 -0.60 7.54
C PRO A 12 -17.66 0.38 8.69
N ASN A 13 -17.70 -0.13 9.94
CA ASN A 13 -17.20 0.64 11.08
C ASN A 13 -15.71 0.94 10.81
N ASP A 14 -15.36 2.22 10.78
CA ASP A 14 -14.04 2.65 10.35
C ASP A 14 -12.95 2.42 11.41
N GLY A 15 -13.30 2.32 12.70
CA GLY A 15 -12.37 2.08 13.81
C GLY A 15 -11.21 3.08 13.94
N LYS A 16 -11.22 4.16 13.17
CA LYS A 16 -10.11 5.13 13.08
C LYS A 16 -9.93 5.95 14.35
N SER A 17 -10.99 6.10 15.17
CA SER A 17 -10.95 6.82 16.45
C SER A 17 -9.91 6.30 17.42
N LEU A 18 -9.46 5.05 17.28
CA LEU A 18 -8.44 4.45 18.14
C LEU A 18 -7.05 5.09 17.97
N ALA A 19 -6.70 5.53 16.77
CA ALA A 19 -5.35 6.02 16.45
C ALA A 19 -5.30 7.37 15.71
N LYS A 20 -6.42 7.87 15.14
CA LYS A 20 -6.42 9.09 14.31
C LYS A 20 -5.89 10.33 15.02
N ASP A 21 -6.17 10.47 16.31
CA ASP A 21 -5.77 11.64 17.11
C ASP A 21 -4.37 11.47 17.76
N LYS A 22 -3.69 10.36 17.45
CA LYS A 22 -2.33 10.08 17.93
C LYS A 22 -1.32 10.56 16.91
N ALA A 23 -0.47 11.52 17.31
CA ALA A 23 0.62 12.00 16.47
C ALA A 23 1.59 10.85 16.09
N ILE A 24 2.30 11.05 14.99
CA ILE A 24 3.33 10.11 14.55
C ILE A 24 4.49 10.12 15.57
N VAL A 25 4.85 8.94 16.04
CA VAL A 25 6.00 8.72 16.93
C VAL A 25 7.11 8.02 16.16
N GLU A 26 8.33 8.54 16.22
CA GLU A 26 9.49 7.87 15.65
C GLU A 26 9.88 6.68 16.51
N LEU A 27 10.02 5.51 15.90
CA LEU A 27 10.44 4.27 16.54
C LEU A 27 11.72 3.77 15.88
N LEU A 28 12.83 3.82 16.63
CA LEU A 28 14.10 3.26 16.20
C LEU A 28 14.17 1.78 16.62
N PRO A 29 14.53 0.87 15.70
CA PRO A 29 14.62 -0.56 15.98
C PRO A 29 15.75 -0.87 16.96
N GLN A 30 15.52 -1.87 17.81
CA GLN A 30 16.50 -2.34 18.80
C GLN A 30 17.12 -3.68 18.38
N GLY A 31 16.40 -4.47 17.62
CA GLY A 31 16.80 -5.80 17.19
C GLY A 31 17.49 -5.85 15.83
N ASP A 32 17.73 -7.07 15.36
CA ASP A 32 18.18 -7.34 13.98
C ASP A 32 17.11 -6.93 12.98
N LEU A 33 17.53 -6.36 11.86
CA LEU A 33 16.61 -6.00 10.78
C LEU A 33 16.62 -7.03 9.67
N VAL A 34 15.44 -7.32 9.13
CA VAL A 34 15.24 -8.31 8.08
C VAL A 34 14.71 -7.64 6.82
N TYR A 35 15.45 -7.75 5.72
CA TYR A 35 15.11 -7.15 4.44
C TYR A 35 14.76 -8.22 3.41
N PRO A 36 13.46 -8.57 3.23
CA PRO A 36 13.06 -9.50 2.18
C PRO A 36 13.46 -8.99 0.80
N LEU A 37 14.06 -9.86 -0.02
CA LEU A 37 14.45 -9.50 -1.38
C LEU A 37 13.25 -9.34 -2.32
N SER A 38 12.09 -9.86 -1.94
CA SER A 38 10.81 -9.73 -2.65
C SER A 38 9.85 -8.86 -1.80
N GLN A 39 9.89 -7.55 -1.99
CA GLN A 39 9.01 -6.56 -1.31
C GLN A 39 8.04 -5.87 -2.29
N HIS A 40 8.00 -6.29 -3.55
CA HIS A 40 7.27 -5.64 -4.63
C HIS A 40 6.87 -6.65 -5.71
N ILE A 41 5.98 -6.27 -6.61
CA ILE A 41 5.65 -7.06 -7.80
C ILE A 41 6.85 -7.03 -8.77
N GLY A 42 7.14 -8.16 -9.38
CA GLY A 42 8.19 -8.31 -10.37
C GLY A 42 9.34 -9.21 -9.90
N ALA A 43 10.53 -9.02 -10.45
CA ALA A 43 11.70 -9.82 -10.10
C ALA A 43 12.22 -9.44 -8.71
N PRO A 44 12.56 -10.40 -7.83
CA PRO A 44 13.21 -10.10 -6.55
C PRO A 44 14.50 -9.30 -6.75
N ALA A 45 14.84 -8.46 -5.78
CA ALA A 45 16.13 -7.77 -5.76
C ALA A 45 17.27 -8.78 -5.57
N LYS A 46 18.48 -8.44 -6.04
CA LYS A 46 19.69 -9.26 -5.93
C LYS A 46 20.63 -8.67 -4.90
N PRO A 47 21.08 -9.43 -3.88
CA PRO A 47 22.04 -8.95 -2.91
C PRO A 47 23.33 -8.46 -3.57
N VAL A 48 23.87 -7.36 -3.07
CA VAL A 48 25.18 -6.82 -3.44
C VAL A 48 26.15 -6.81 -2.23
N VAL A 49 25.73 -7.42 -1.13
CA VAL A 49 26.49 -7.60 0.11
C VAL A 49 26.56 -9.08 0.46
N ALA A 50 27.55 -9.45 1.29
CA ALA A 50 27.78 -10.81 1.77
C ALA A 50 27.74 -10.85 3.31
N LYS A 51 27.60 -12.06 3.87
CA LYS A 51 27.71 -12.29 5.32
C LYS A 51 29.06 -11.79 5.84
N GLY A 52 29.02 -10.99 6.88
CA GLY A 52 30.18 -10.37 7.53
C GLY A 52 30.51 -8.96 7.06
N ASP A 53 29.87 -8.48 5.98
CA ASP A 53 30.04 -7.09 5.54
C ASP A 53 29.45 -6.12 6.56
N HIS A 54 30.19 -5.06 6.88
CA HIS A 54 29.63 -3.92 7.61
C HIS A 54 28.97 -2.98 6.61
N VAL A 55 27.76 -2.50 6.93
CA VAL A 55 26.98 -1.60 6.09
C VAL A 55 26.59 -0.35 6.88
N LEU A 56 26.45 0.77 6.17
CA LEU A 56 25.97 2.03 6.71
C LEU A 56 24.49 2.24 6.37
N LYS A 57 23.78 3.02 7.17
CA LYS A 57 22.44 3.46 6.86
C LYS A 57 22.44 4.24 5.54
N GLY A 58 21.52 3.94 4.62
CA GLY A 58 21.51 4.51 3.28
C GLY A 58 22.39 3.80 2.26
N GLN A 59 23.17 2.78 2.65
CA GLN A 59 23.93 1.96 1.72
C GLN A 59 23.02 1.00 0.96
N LYS A 60 23.18 0.88 -0.37
CA LYS A 60 22.49 -0.11 -1.19
C LYS A 60 22.96 -1.52 -0.84
N ILE A 61 22.05 -2.38 -0.39
CA ILE A 61 22.33 -3.76 -0.01
C ILE A 61 21.80 -4.79 -1.02
N ALA A 62 20.88 -4.37 -1.89
CA ALA A 62 20.45 -5.18 -3.02
C ALA A 62 20.11 -4.28 -4.21
N GLU A 63 20.45 -4.74 -5.43
CA GLU A 63 20.12 -4.08 -6.68
C GLU A 63 18.80 -4.61 -7.27
N ALA A 64 18.21 -3.87 -8.21
CA ALA A 64 17.03 -4.33 -8.92
C ALA A 64 17.33 -5.59 -9.74
N GLY A 65 16.48 -6.64 -9.60
CA GLY A 65 16.66 -7.93 -10.28
C GLY A 65 16.18 -7.97 -11.74
N GLY A 66 15.58 -6.86 -12.23
CA GLY A 66 15.05 -6.75 -13.59
C GLY A 66 14.35 -5.40 -13.82
N PHE A 67 13.68 -5.25 -14.97
CA PHE A 67 12.99 -4.00 -15.32
C PHE A 67 11.86 -3.64 -14.34
N VAL A 68 11.04 -4.63 -13.96
CA VAL A 68 10.04 -4.50 -12.89
C VAL A 68 10.67 -5.03 -11.61
N SER A 69 11.44 -4.19 -10.94
CA SER A 69 12.13 -4.48 -9.69
C SER A 69 12.56 -3.15 -9.05
N ALA A 70 13.01 -3.17 -7.80
CA ALA A 70 13.52 -2.02 -7.08
C ALA A 70 14.67 -2.40 -6.15
N PRO A 71 15.70 -1.57 -5.99
CA PRO A 71 16.79 -1.79 -5.05
C PRO A 71 16.31 -1.69 -3.60
N ILE A 72 17.13 -2.23 -2.69
CA ILE A 72 16.92 -2.19 -1.24
C ILE A 72 18.13 -1.55 -0.59
N TYR A 73 17.87 -0.72 0.40
CA TYR A 73 18.87 0.02 1.16
C TYR A 73 18.84 -0.42 2.63
N ALA A 74 20.01 -0.46 3.26
CA ALA A 74 20.11 -0.62 4.69
C ALA A 74 19.50 0.60 5.38
N SER A 75 18.56 0.38 6.28
CA SER A 75 17.91 1.45 7.04
C SER A 75 18.61 1.70 8.40
N VAL A 76 19.61 0.91 8.73
CA VAL A 76 20.48 1.04 9.91
C VAL A 76 21.93 0.79 9.49
N SER A 77 22.89 1.17 10.35
CA SER A 77 24.26 0.66 10.30
C SER A 77 24.37 -0.68 11.05
N GLY A 78 25.34 -1.50 10.66
CA GLY A 78 25.54 -2.79 11.29
C GLY A 78 26.21 -3.82 10.40
N THR A 79 26.21 -5.08 10.83
CA THR A 79 26.88 -6.19 10.12
C THR A 79 25.86 -7.13 9.49
N VAL A 80 26.06 -7.51 8.24
CA VAL A 80 25.27 -8.53 7.56
C VAL A 80 25.49 -9.88 8.25
N LYS A 81 24.48 -10.35 8.98
CA LYS A 81 24.51 -11.57 9.79
C LYS A 81 24.31 -12.81 8.94
N ALA A 82 23.38 -12.74 8.00
CA ALA A 82 23.01 -13.83 7.11
C ALA A 82 22.23 -13.34 5.88
N ILE A 83 22.19 -14.17 4.84
CA ILE A 83 21.23 -14.07 3.72
C ILE A 83 20.54 -15.43 3.65
N GLU A 84 19.29 -15.51 4.10
CA GLU A 84 18.55 -16.76 4.26
C GLU A 84 17.02 -16.54 4.18
N PRO A 85 16.22 -17.62 3.98
CA PRO A 85 14.77 -17.49 3.98
C PRO A 85 14.20 -17.05 5.33
N ARG A 86 13.40 -15.97 5.34
CA ARG A 86 12.64 -15.48 6.50
C ARG A 86 11.16 -15.35 6.15
N VAL A 87 10.31 -15.46 7.16
CA VAL A 87 8.87 -15.26 7.01
C VAL A 87 8.59 -13.78 6.75
N ASN A 88 7.80 -13.49 5.73
CA ASN A 88 7.33 -12.14 5.44
C ASN A 88 5.89 -11.92 5.98
N PRO A 89 5.36 -10.70 5.96
CA PRO A 89 4.01 -10.40 6.48
C PRO A 89 2.85 -11.16 5.79
N THR A 90 3.07 -11.74 4.61
CA THR A 90 2.07 -12.59 3.93
C THR A 90 2.14 -14.06 4.32
N GLY A 91 3.02 -14.42 5.26
CA GLY A 91 3.22 -15.79 5.74
C GLY A 91 4.13 -16.66 4.85
N SER A 92 4.72 -16.10 3.79
CA SER A 92 5.62 -16.83 2.90
C SER A 92 7.08 -16.71 3.37
N LYS A 93 7.88 -17.77 3.17
CA LYS A 93 9.33 -17.68 3.36
C LYS A 93 10.00 -17.17 2.09
N VAL A 94 10.74 -16.08 2.21
CA VAL A 94 11.48 -15.44 1.12
C VAL A 94 12.92 -15.15 1.53
N ASN A 95 13.87 -15.26 0.60
CA ASN A 95 15.26 -14.89 0.87
C ASN A 95 15.32 -13.44 1.33
N SER A 96 16.04 -13.22 2.43
CA SER A 96 16.14 -11.94 3.11
C SER A 96 17.57 -11.69 3.55
N ILE A 97 18.00 -10.43 3.51
CA ILE A 97 19.24 -9.98 4.12
C ILE A 97 18.92 -9.64 5.59
N ILE A 98 19.74 -10.14 6.51
CA ILE A 98 19.61 -9.88 7.94
C ILE A 98 20.80 -9.06 8.38
N ILE A 99 20.54 -7.89 8.98
CA ILE A 99 21.56 -6.99 9.50
C ILE A 99 21.44 -6.96 11.02
N ALA A 100 22.54 -7.30 11.71
CA ALA A 100 22.69 -7.07 13.13
C ALA A 100 22.88 -5.56 13.34
N ASN A 101 21.85 -4.91 13.90
CA ASN A 101 21.86 -3.47 14.18
C ASN A 101 22.91 -3.15 15.25
N ASP A 102 23.80 -2.21 14.99
CA ASP A 102 24.84 -1.77 15.94
C ASP A 102 24.37 -0.59 16.83
N GLY A 103 23.19 -0.03 16.55
CA GLY A 103 22.60 1.10 17.26
C GLY A 103 23.34 2.43 17.06
N GLN A 104 24.31 2.50 16.16
CA GLN A 104 25.05 3.74 15.87
C GLN A 104 24.37 4.60 14.82
N TYR A 105 23.65 3.96 13.88
CA TYR A 105 22.98 4.65 12.76
C TYR A 105 23.92 5.50 11.91
N GLU A 106 25.18 5.09 11.76
CA GLU A 106 26.12 5.75 10.87
C GLU A 106 25.58 5.76 9.44
N GLU A 107 25.54 6.96 8.83
CA GLU A 107 24.94 7.16 7.50
C GLU A 107 26.00 7.30 6.43
N VAL A 108 25.67 6.88 5.21
CA VAL A 108 26.42 7.25 4.02
C VAL A 108 26.31 8.76 3.77
N GLU A 109 27.29 9.34 3.10
CA GLU A 109 27.14 10.69 2.55
C GLU A 109 26.14 10.64 1.38
N TYR A 110 24.98 11.31 1.53
CA TYR A 110 23.99 11.38 0.46
C TYR A 110 24.43 12.38 -0.61
N PRO A 111 24.21 12.04 -1.90
CA PRO A 111 24.48 12.99 -2.96
C PRO A 111 23.64 14.26 -2.78
N GLN A 112 24.25 15.42 -2.98
CA GLN A 112 23.52 16.69 -2.98
C GLN A 112 22.66 16.77 -4.24
N PRO A 113 21.31 16.81 -4.14
CA PRO A 113 20.45 16.86 -5.30
C PRO A 113 20.60 18.19 -6.04
N LYS A 114 20.49 18.14 -7.37
CA LYS A 114 20.29 19.36 -8.17
C LYS A 114 18.93 19.97 -7.85
N PRO A 115 18.75 21.30 -7.98
CA PRO A 115 17.44 21.92 -7.94
C PRO A 115 16.46 21.24 -8.90
N LEU A 116 15.20 21.07 -8.49
CA LEU A 116 14.19 20.42 -9.33
C LEU A 116 14.06 21.09 -10.71
N SER A 117 14.25 22.41 -10.81
CA SER A 117 14.21 23.17 -12.05
C SER A 117 15.22 22.69 -13.09
N GLU A 118 16.37 22.22 -12.65
CA GLU A 118 17.51 21.80 -13.49
C GLU A 118 17.48 20.32 -13.86
N LEU A 119 16.65 19.51 -13.19
CA LEU A 119 16.52 18.08 -13.49
C LEU A 119 15.70 17.83 -14.75
N THR A 120 16.20 16.97 -15.62
CA THR A 120 15.43 16.42 -16.74
C THR A 120 14.42 15.36 -16.27
N LYS A 121 13.42 15.06 -17.10
CA LYS A 121 12.44 13.98 -16.82
C LYS A 121 13.13 12.63 -16.63
N GLU A 122 14.15 12.34 -17.43
CA GLU A 122 14.92 11.10 -17.33
C GLU A 122 15.73 11.02 -16.03
N GLU A 123 16.40 12.10 -15.63
CA GLU A 123 17.12 12.16 -14.34
C GLU A 123 16.18 11.91 -13.17
N ILE A 124 14.98 12.54 -13.16
CA ILE A 124 13.97 12.32 -12.11
C ILE A 124 13.56 10.84 -12.04
N LEU A 125 13.22 10.24 -13.19
CA LEU A 125 12.84 8.82 -13.25
C LEU A 125 13.97 7.89 -12.78
N ASN A 126 15.22 8.21 -13.12
CA ASN A 126 16.38 7.46 -12.68
C ASN A 126 16.59 7.58 -11.17
N ILE A 127 16.49 8.79 -10.60
CA ILE A 127 16.60 9.01 -9.15
C ILE A 127 15.52 8.22 -8.41
N ILE A 128 14.25 8.28 -8.84
CA ILE A 128 13.14 7.54 -8.24
C ILE A 128 13.41 6.02 -8.28
N GLY A 129 13.89 5.52 -9.42
CA GLY A 129 14.22 4.10 -9.59
C GLY A 129 15.36 3.65 -8.70
N GLU A 130 16.47 4.40 -8.72
CA GLU A 130 17.65 4.13 -7.91
C GLU A 130 17.38 4.28 -6.41
N ALA A 131 16.52 5.19 -5.99
CA ALA A 131 16.12 5.32 -4.59
C ALA A 131 15.22 4.18 -4.08
N GLY A 132 14.83 3.23 -4.95
CA GLY A 132 14.03 2.07 -4.55
C GLY A 132 12.59 2.39 -4.20
N VAL A 133 12.01 3.48 -4.72
CA VAL A 133 10.62 3.85 -4.46
C VAL A 133 9.67 2.89 -5.16
N VAL A 134 8.72 2.35 -4.40
CA VAL A 134 7.64 1.49 -4.88
C VAL A 134 6.29 2.01 -4.39
N GLY A 135 5.21 1.53 -4.97
CA GLY A 135 3.86 1.87 -4.49
C GLY A 135 3.62 1.35 -3.07
N MET A 136 3.43 2.25 -2.10
CA MET A 136 3.32 1.92 -0.68
C MET A 136 1.88 1.69 -0.20
N GLY A 137 0.89 1.98 -1.02
CA GLY A 137 -0.54 1.79 -0.70
C GLY A 137 -1.13 0.45 -1.16
N GLY A 138 -0.31 -0.49 -1.63
CA GLY A 138 -0.82 -1.76 -2.16
C GLY A 138 0.27 -2.75 -2.52
N ALA A 139 0.26 -3.27 -3.76
CA ALA A 139 1.07 -4.40 -4.20
C ALA A 139 2.57 -4.10 -4.44
N GLY A 140 3.04 -2.90 -4.14
CA GLY A 140 4.45 -2.55 -4.27
C GLY A 140 4.96 -2.44 -5.72
N PHE A 141 4.16 -1.95 -6.63
CA PHE A 141 4.62 -1.79 -8.01
C PHE A 141 5.73 -0.73 -8.10
N PRO A 142 6.88 -1.01 -8.78
CA PRO A 142 7.98 -0.06 -8.89
C PRO A 142 7.55 1.28 -9.49
N THR A 143 7.75 2.37 -8.75
CA THR A 143 7.23 3.71 -9.09
C THR A 143 7.83 4.26 -10.38
N ARG A 144 9.14 4.02 -10.62
CA ARG A 144 9.77 4.40 -11.90
C ARG A 144 9.02 3.84 -13.11
N VAL A 145 8.60 2.57 -13.05
CA VAL A 145 7.88 1.92 -14.15
C VAL A 145 6.49 2.53 -14.32
N LYS A 146 5.79 2.82 -13.23
CA LYS A 146 4.49 3.47 -13.23
C LYS A 146 4.55 4.88 -13.83
N LEU A 147 5.58 5.64 -13.50
CA LEU A 147 5.79 7.01 -14.00
C LEU A 147 6.42 7.08 -15.41
N SER A 148 6.65 5.93 -16.06
CA SER A 148 7.17 5.82 -17.42
C SER A 148 6.15 5.15 -18.36
N PRO A 149 4.93 5.72 -18.53
CA PRO A 149 3.95 5.17 -19.46
C PRO A 149 4.45 5.31 -20.89
N LYS A 150 3.94 4.46 -21.80
CA LYS A 150 4.32 4.49 -23.24
C LYS A 150 3.99 5.81 -23.90
N GLU A 151 2.92 6.47 -23.48
CA GLU A 151 2.41 7.72 -24.05
C GLU A 151 2.24 8.76 -22.92
N PRO A 152 3.34 9.37 -22.44
CA PRO A 152 3.29 10.32 -21.32
C PRO A 152 2.43 11.55 -21.61
N ASP A 153 2.34 11.97 -22.85
CA ASP A 153 1.56 13.14 -23.26
C ASP A 153 0.03 12.91 -23.17
N LYS A 154 -0.40 11.66 -23.08
CA LYS A 154 -1.80 11.27 -22.87
C LYS A 154 -2.22 11.20 -21.39
N ILE A 155 -1.29 11.47 -20.47
CA ILE A 155 -1.62 11.51 -19.04
C ILE A 155 -2.23 12.88 -18.72
N ASP A 156 -3.52 12.86 -18.36
CA ASP A 156 -4.28 14.04 -17.97
C ASP A 156 -4.29 14.28 -16.45
N TYR A 157 -4.18 13.18 -15.67
CA TYR A 157 -4.34 13.24 -14.21
C TYR A 157 -3.29 12.43 -13.47
N ILE A 158 -2.66 13.09 -12.49
CA ILE A 158 -1.90 12.43 -11.43
C ILE A 158 -2.77 12.45 -10.18
N ILE A 159 -3.20 11.30 -9.71
CA ILE A 159 -4.12 11.19 -8.59
C ILE A 159 -3.35 10.73 -7.35
N ALA A 160 -3.19 11.64 -6.38
CA ALA A 160 -2.77 11.27 -5.04
C ALA A 160 -3.93 10.55 -4.35
N ASN A 161 -3.75 9.28 -4.05
CA ASN A 161 -4.71 8.48 -3.30
C ASN A 161 -4.62 8.85 -1.81
N CYS A 162 -5.44 9.80 -1.41
CA CYS A 162 -5.60 10.31 -0.05
C CYS A 162 -6.84 9.73 0.64
N ALA A 163 -7.47 8.70 0.05
CA ALA A 163 -8.71 8.12 0.56
C ALA A 163 -8.50 7.43 1.91
N GLU A 164 -7.49 6.55 2.02
CA GLU A 164 -7.27 5.70 3.19
C GLU A 164 -8.58 5.05 3.67
N CYS A 165 -9.28 4.39 2.71
CA CYS A 165 -10.61 3.82 2.92
C CYS A 165 -10.62 2.52 3.74
N GLU A 166 -9.45 1.89 3.93
CA GLU A 166 -9.32 0.68 4.74
C GLU A 166 -9.60 1.03 6.21
N PRO A 167 -10.51 0.30 6.90
CA PRO A 167 -10.80 0.58 8.31
C PRO A 167 -9.57 0.45 9.21
N TYR A 168 -9.60 1.17 10.32
CA TYR A 168 -8.58 1.23 11.38
C TYR A 168 -7.26 1.93 11.01
N ILE A 169 -6.89 2.02 9.74
CA ILE A 169 -5.62 2.62 9.30
C ILE A 169 -5.72 4.14 9.34
N THR A 170 -4.68 4.81 9.88
CA THR A 170 -4.61 6.27 10.02
C THR A 170 -3.23 6.84 9.67
N ALA A 171 -2.34 6.03 9.10
CA ALA A 171 -0.99 6.43 8.73
C ALA A 171 -0.97 7.55 7.68
N ASP A 172 -1.73 7.39 6.58
CA ASP A 172 -1.81 8.41 5.53
C ASP A 172 -2.53 9.68 6.02
N TYR A 173 -3.59 9.53 6.86
CA TYR A 173 -4.26 10.66 7.49
C TYR A 173 -3.28 11.49 8.33
N ARG A 174 -2.49 10.85 9.19
CA ARG A 174 -1.50 11.56 10.01
C ARG A 174 -0.40 12.19 9.17
N ARG A 175 0.05 11.52 8.11
CA ARG A 175 1.03 12.11 7.18
C ARG A 175 0.48 13.37 6.50
N MET A 176 -0.76 13.33 6.03
CA MET A 176 -1.42 14.50 5.44
C MET A 176 -1.64 15.62 6.45
N LEU A 177 -1.86 15.29 7.72
CA LEU A 177 -2.09 16.27 8.77
C LEU A 177 -0.79 16.90 9.30
N GLU A 178 0.28 16.10 9.43
CA GLU A 178 1.53 16.54 10.06
C GLU A 178 2.58 17.02 9.04
N ASN A 179 2.56 16.49 7.82
CA ASN A 179 3.55 16.82 6.79
C ASN A 179 2.89 17.06 5.41
N PRO A 180 1.82 17.86 5.31
CA PRO A 180 1.10 18.07 4.05
C PRO A 180 1.98 18.72 2.97
N GLU A 181 2.98 19.53 3.37
CA GLU A 181 3.92 20.20 2.47
C GLU A 181 4.74 19.18 1.67
N LEU A 182 5.18 18.08 2.31
CA LEU A 182 5.95 17.04 1.62
C LEU A 182 5.15 16.36 0.52
N LEU A 183 3.84 16.19 0.74
CA LEU A 183 2.93 15.62 -0.24
C LEU A 183 2.74 16.57 -1.44
N VAL A 184 2.58 17.87 -1.20
CA VAL A 184 2.44 18.88 -2.26
C VAL A 184 3.73 19.00 -3.07
N GLU A 185 4.89 19.04 -2.41
CA GLU A 185 6.20 19.08 -3.08
C GLU A 185 6.45 17.82 -3.90
N GLY A 186 6.10 16.64 -3.37
CA GLY A 186 6.18 15.38 -4.13
C GLY A 186 5.28 15.39 -5.36
N MET A 187 4.09 15.98 -5.27
CA MET A 187 3.21 16.17 -6.44
C MET A 187 3.85 17.09 -7.47
N ARG A 188 4.55 18.17 -7.06
CA ARG A 188 5.31 19.03 -8.00
C ARG A 188 6.37 18.26 -8.77
N VAL A 189 7.10 17.37 -8.09
CA VAL A 189 8.08 16.49 -8.73
C VAL A 189 7.43 15.63 -9.82
N ILE A 190 6.30 14.98 -9.50
CA ILE A 190 5.60 14.12 -10.46
C ILE A 190 5.04 14.94 -11.63
N LEU A 191 4.46 16.09 -11.36
CA LEU A 191 3.90 16.97 -12.39
C LEU A 191 4.97 17.52 -13.37
N LYS A 192 6.25 17.54 -12.98
CA LYS A 192 7.34 17.87 -13.90
C LYS A 192 7.57 16.79 -14.97
N LEU A 193 7.15 15.54 -14.71
CA LEU A 193 7.24 14.45 -15.68
C LEU A 193 6.18 14.55 -16.77
N PHE A 194 5.03 15.22 -16.49
CA PHE A 194 3.84 15.24 -17.35
C PHE A 194 3.36 16.67 -17.59
N ASP A 195 3.64 17.20 -18.78
CA ASP A 195 3.40 18.64 -19.08
C ASP A 195 1.92 19.01 -19.05
N ASN A 196 1.04 18.10 -19.48
CA ASN A 196 -0.41 18.33 -19.60
C ASN A 196 -1.22 17.91 -18.37
N ALA A 197 -0.62 17.14 -17.44
CA ALA A 197 -1.36 16.56 -16.34
C ALA A 197 -1.72 17.56 -15.24
N LYS A 198 -2.87 17.32 -14.59
CA LYS A 198 -3.26 17.95 -13.33
C LYS A 198 -3.05 16.99 -12.16
N GLY A 199 -2.58 17.50 -11.05
CA GLY A 199 -2.46 16.79 -9.78
C GLY A 199 -3.78 16.86 -9.00
N LEU A 200 -4.35 15.72 -8.64
CA LEU A 200 -5.57 15.61 -7.87
C LEU A 200 -5.26 15.00 -6.51
N PHE A 201 -5.57 15.68 -5.41
CA PHE A 201 -5.55 15.11 -4.07
C PHE A 201 -6.95 14.58 -3.80
N ALA A 202 -7.14 13.27 -4.02
CA ALA A 202 -8.43 12.60 -3.89
C ALA A 202 -8.61 12.08 -2.45
N ILE A 203 -9.39 12.81 -1.64
CA ILE A 203 -9.49 12.65 -0.19
C ILE A 203 -10.93 12.44 0.25
N GLU A 204 -11.19 11.52 1.21
CA GLU A 204 -12.51 11.28 1.76
C GLU A 204 -12.96 12.39 2.73
N ASP A 205 -14.26 12.70 2.73
CA ASP A 205 -14.90 13.77 3.51
C ASP A 205 -14.83 13.59 5.05
N ASN A 206 -14.40 12.41 5.50
CA ASN A 206 -14.12 12.16 6.93
C ASN A 206 -12.79 12.77 7.42
N LYS A 207 -12.06 13.51 6.56
CA LYS A 207 -10.76 14.16 6.86
C LYS A 207 -10.81 15.67 6.58
N PRO A 208 -11.75 16.43 7.18
CA PRO A 208 -11.98 17.85 6.85
C PRO A 208 -10.78 18.76 7.15
N ASP A 209 -10.01 18.43 8.17
CA ASP A 209 -8.77 19.10 8.57
C ASP A 209 -7.65 18.98 7.51
N CYS A 210 -7.45 17.77 6.99
CA CYS A 210 -6.50 17.54 5.89
C CYS A 210 -6.97 18.23 4.59
N ILE A 211 -8.28 18.20 4.29
CA ILE A 211 -8.88 18.89 3.15
C ILE A 211 -8.59 20.39 3.23
N ALA A 212 -8.82 21.00 4.38
CA ALA A 212 -8.58 22.42 4.60
C ALA A 212 -7.10 22.80 4.41
N LYS A 213 -6.17 22.00 5.00
CA LYS A 213 -4.72 22.23 4.85
C LYS A 213 -4.25 22.08 3.40
N LEU A 214 -4.66 21.02 2.73
CA LEU A 214 -4.26 20.80 1.34
C LEU A 214 -4.83 21.88 0.40
N LYS A 215 -6.07 22.34 0.60
CA LYS A 215 -6.65 23.45 -0.15
C LYS A 215 -5.86 24.75 0.04
N GLU A 216 -5.43 25.05 1.27
CA GLU A 216 -4.61 26.23 1.54
C GLU A 216 -3.24 26.14 0.86
N LEU A 217 -2.58 24.99 0.93
CA LEU A 217 -1.26 24.78 0.31
C LEU A 217 -1.29 24.77 -1.22
N THR A 218 -2.44 24.45 -1.80
CA THR A 218 -2.58 24.34 -3.26
C THR A 218 -3.34 25.51 -3.89
N LYS A 219 -3.73 26.53 -3.14
CA LYS A 219 -4.54 27.65 -3.63
C LYS A 219 -3.91 28.41 -4.81
N ASP A 220 -2.58 28.52 -4.81
CA ASP A 220 -1.80 29.23 -5.84
C ASP A 220 -1.20 28.28 -6.89
N GLU A 221 -1.59 26.99 -6.88
CA GLU A 221 -1.09 25.96 -7.78
C GLU A 221 -2.10 25.64 -8.89
N PRO A 222 -1.97 26.23 -10.09
CA PRO A 222 -3.00 26.12 -11.13
C PRO A 222 -3.17 24.69 -11.67
N ARG A 223 -2.20 23.83 -11.46
CA ARG A 223 -2.22 22.42 -11.88
C ARG A 223 -2.58 21.45 -10.74
N MET A 224 -2.94 21.92 -9.54
CA MET A 224 -3.29 21.07 -8.40
C MET A 224 -4.71 21.35 -7.92
N GLU A 225 -5.43 20.30 -7.55
CA GLU A 225 -6.82 20.39 -7.10
C GLU A 225 -7.07 19.38 -5.97
N VAL A 226 -7.74 19.81 -4.90
CA VAL A 226 -8.23 18.91 -3.85
C VAL A 226 -9.66 18.49 -4.18
N ARG A 227 -9.88 17.17 -4.31
CA ARG A 227 -11.17 16.58 -4.63
C ARG A 227 -11.76 15.80 -3.46
N GLU A 228 -12.88 16.26 -2.98
CA GLU A 228 -13.60 15.64 -1.88
C GLU A 228 -14.43 14.44 -2.38
N MET A 229 -14.25 13.30 -1.73
CA MET A 229 -14.94 12.05 -2.05
C MET A 229 -15.79 11.59 -0.86
N MET A 230 -16.85 10.86 -1.17
CA MET A 230 -17.66 10.20 -0.15
C MET A 230 -16.84 9.16 0.60
N THR A 231 -16.86 9.21 1.94
CA THR A 231 -16.32 8.14 2.78
C THR A 231 -17.04 6.83 2.52
N LYS A 232 -16.33 5.89 1.91
CA LYS A 232 -16.90 4.62 1.45
C LYS A 232 -15.80 3.61 1.11
N TYR A 233 -16.01 2.35 1.41
CA TYR A 233 -15.07 1.30 1.05
C TYR A 233 -15.51 0.54 -0.23
N PRO A 234 -14.66 0.28 -1.22
CA PRO A 234 -13.24 0.64 -1.34
C PRO A 234 -13.00 1.89 -2.21
N GLN A 235 -13.18 3.09 -1.69
CA GLN A 235 -13.01 4.36 -2.41
C GLN A 235 -11.56 4.55 -2.91
N GLY A 236 -10.57 4.07 -2.14
CA GLY A 236 -9.15 4.13 -2.49
C GLY A 236 -8.68 3.03 -3.45
N ALA A 237 -9.54 2.09 -3.84
CA ALA A 237 -9.16 1.12 -4.87
C ALA A 237 -8.95 1.84 -6.21
N GLU A 238 -7.82 1.59 -6.87
CA GLU A 238 -7.35 2.36 -8.03
C GLU A 238 -8.41 2.59 -9.11
N ARG A 239 -9.18 1.55 -9.48
CA ARG A 239 -10.25 1.66 -10.50
C ARG A 239 -11.41 2.53 -10.04
N GLN A 240 -11.83 2.38 -8.79
CA GLN A 240 -12.91 3.15 -8.18
C GLN A 240 -12.49 4.62 -8.01
N LEU A 241 -11.24 4.83 -7.61
CA LEU A 241 -10.65 6.17 -7.45
C LEU A 241 -10.61 6.92 -8.79
N ILE A 242 -10.10 6.27 -9.85
CA ILE A 242 -10.08 6.84 -11.21
C ILE A 242 -11.51 7.19 -11.64
N PHE A 243 -12.45 6.25 -11.51
CA PHE A 243 -13.83 6.47 -11.91
C PHE A 243 -14.48 7.62 -11.14
N ALA A 244 -14.33 7.67 -9.82
CA ALA A 244 -14.90 8.72 -8.98
C ALA A 244 -14.38 10.11 -9.34
N ASN A 245 -13.10 10.23 -9.70
CA ASN A 245 -12.46 11.51 -9.98
C ASN A 245 -12.55 11.95 -11.43
N THR A 246 -12.68 11.02 -12.38
CA THR A 246 -12.57 11.35 -13.83
C THR A 246 -13.77 10.88 -14.65
N GLY A 247 -14.63 10.02 -14.12
CA GLY A 247 -15.69 9.33 -14.88
C GLY A 247 -15.16 8.24 -15.82
N ARG A 248 -13.85 8.03 -15.92
CA ARG A 248 -13.22 7.02 -16.80
C ARG A 248 -13.22 5.66 -16.11
N ALA A 249 -13.50 4.61 -16.85
CA ALA A 249 -13.51 3.23 -16.33
C ALA A 249 -12.37 2.43 -16.96
N ILE A 250 -11.72 1.58 -16.16
CA ILE A 250 -10.70 0.63 -16.59
C ILE A 250 -11.10 -0.80 -16.18
N ASN A 251 -10.72 -1.78 -16.97
CA ASN A 251 -10.97 -3.20 -16.74
C ASN A 251 -9.68 -3.95 -16.35
N SER A 252 -9.75 -5.29 -16.24
CA SER A 252 -8.61 -6.12 -15.84
C SER A 252 -7.46 -6.21 -16.84
N THR A 253 -7.66 -5.77 -18.06
CA THR A 253 -6.64 -5.77 -19.13
C THR A 253 -6.04 -4.40 -19.38
N MET A 254 -6.59 -3.36 -18.77
CA MET A 254 -6.14 -1.97 -18.88
C MET A 254 -5.29 -1.56 -17.69
N LEU A 255 -4.37 -0.64 -17.94
CA LEU A 255 -3.61 0.07 -16.93
C LEU A 255 -4.25 1.47 -16.67
N PRO A 256 -3.99 2.12 -15.53
CA PRO A 256 -4.42 3.49 -15.28
C PRO A 256 -4.01 4.47 -16.38
N ALA A 257 -2.83 4.28 -16.97
CA ALA A 257 -2.33 5.09 -18.08
C ALA A 257 -3.21 5.02 -19.34
N ASP A 258 -3.88 3.89 -19.58
CA ASP A 258 -4.83 3.75 -20.71
C ASP A 258 -6.08 4.64 -20.54
N ALA A 259 -6.35 5.05 -19.29
CA ALA A 259 -7.37 6.03 -18.95
C ALA A 259 -6.78 7.44 -18.75
N GLY A 260 -5.54 7.69 -19.14
CA GLY A 260 -4.87 8.98 -18.97
C GLY A 260 -4.58 9.32 -17.50
N CYS A 261 -4.42 8.32 -16.63
CA CYS A 261 -4.23 8.52 -15.20
C CYS A 261 -2.97 7.82 -14.67
N VAL A 262 -2.33 8.44 -13.68
CA VAL A 262 -1.38 7.79 -12.78
C VAL A 262 -1.92 7.93 -11.36
N VAL A 263 -1.85 6.86 -10.57
CA VAL A 263 -2.36 6.87 -9.18
C VAL A 263 -1.23 6.49 -8.23
N ASP A 264 -0.90 7.33 -7.28
CA ASP A 264 0.09 7.06 -6.23
C ASP A 264 -0.46 7.35 -4.84
N ASN A 265 -0.03 6.55 -3.86
CA ASN A 265 -0.39 6.71 -2.45
C ASN A 265 0.40 7.87 -1.81
N VAL A 266 -0.10 8.43 -0.70
CA VAL A 266 0.52 9.52 0.07
C VAL A 266 1.98 9.24 0.39
N GLU A 267 2.30 8.09 1.02
CA GLU A 267 3.68 7.73 1.38
C GLU A 267 4.58 7.55 0.16
N THR A 268 4.04 7.05 -0.96
CA THR A 268 4.79 6.94 -2.22
C THR A 268 5.22 8.31 -2.72
N ILE A 269 4.30 9.28 -2.73
CA ILE A 269 4.56 10.65 -3.20
C ILE A 269 5.58 11.35 -2.29
N ILE A 270 5.48 11.17 -0.97
CA ILE A 270 6.45 11.69 -0.01
C ILE A 270 7.84 11.02 -0.21
N SER A 271 7.86 9.72 -0.49
CA SER A 271 9.11 9.00 -0.80
C SER A 271 9.76 9.49 -2.09
N ILE A 272 8.97 9.86 -3.11
CA ILE A 272 9.45 10.52 -4.33
C ILE A 272 10.10 11.86 -3.99
N TYR A 273 9.46 12.68 -3.16
CA TYR A 273 10.05 13.94 -2.70
C TYR A 273 11.38 13.73 -1.99
N ASN A 274 11.43 12.79 -1.03
CA ASN A 274 12.66 12.50 -0.31
C ASN A 274 13.79 12.05 -1.24
N ALA A 275 13.47 11.22 -2.23
CA ALA A 275 14.45 10.75 -3.21
C ALA A 275 14.97 11.89 -4.11
N VAL A 276 14.09 12.67 -4.72
CA VAL A 276 14.45 13.64 -5.77
C VAL A 276 14.97 14.94 -5.17
N VAL A 277 14.37 15.41 -4.08
CA VAL A 277 14.67 16.73 -3.51
C VAL A 277 15.70 16.63 -2.35
N LYS A 278 15.68 15.53 -1.59
CA LYS A 278 16.61 15.34 -0.47
C LYS A 278 17.76 14.35 -0.76
N GLY A 279 17.70 13.59 -1.85
CA GLY A 279 18.69 12.55 -2.17
C GLY A 279 18.61 11.31 -1.26
N ILE A 280 17.55 11.16 -0.48
CA ILE A 280 17.40 10.09 0.52
C ILE A 280 16.65 8.90 -0.10
N PRO A 281 17.22 7.69 -0.11
CA PRO A 281 16.53 6.51 -0.62
C PRO A 281 15.37 6.08 0.28
N SER A 282 14.48 5.24 -0.25
CA SER A 282 13.29 4.74 0.46
C SER A 282 13.72 3.73 1.54
N MET A 283 13.66 4.14 2.81
CA MET A 283 14.12 3.35 3.97
C MET A 283 13.12 3.33 5.13
N GLU A 284 12.07 4.14 5.08
CA GLU A 284 11.14 4.32 6.19
C GLU A 284 9.70 4.50 5.69
N ARG A 285 8.75 4.33 6.59
CA ARG A 285 7.35 4.66 6.37
C ARG A 285 6.62 4.87 7.69
N VAL A 286 5.39 5.40 7.62
CA VAL A 286 4.48 5.40 8.77
C VAL A 286 3.60 4.13 8.74
N VAL A 287 3.45 3.50 9.90
CA VAL A 287 2.65 2.29 10.13
C VAL A 287 1.70 2.54 11.29
N THR A 288 0.43 2.20 11.13
CA THR A 288 -0.56 2.25 12.22
C THR A 288 -0.55 0.92 12.98
N VAL A 289 -0.35 0.96 14.30
CA VAL A 289 -0.63 -0.17 15.20
C VAL A 289 -1.95 0.10 15.89
N THR A 290 -2.95 -0.77 15.73
CA THR A 290 -4.33 -0.44 16.12
C THR A 290 -5.16 -1.68 16.43
N GLY A 291 -6.41 -1.45 16.79
CA GLY A 291 -7.36 -2.48 17.17
C GLY A 291 -7.62 -2.51 18.66
N ASP A 292 -8.60 -3.29 19.07
CA ASP A 292 -9.00 -3.46 20.47
C ASP A 292 -8.15 -4.49 21.22
N GLY A 293 -7.32 -5.26 20.48
CA GLY A 293 -6.39 -6.25 20.99
C GLY A 293 -4.98 -5.72 21.34
N VAL A 294 -4.69 -4.42 21.12
CA VAL A 294 -3.43 -3.78 21.55
C VAL A 294 -3.68 -2.74 22.65
N VAL A 295 -2.69 -2.51 23.52
CA VAL A 295 -2.89 -1.65 24.70
C VAL A 295 -3.03 -0.18 24.31
N ASN A 296 -2.08 0.36 23.54
CA ASN A 296 -2.01 1.76 23.16
C ASN A 296 -1.93 1.93 21.63
N PRO A 297 -3.06 1.93 20.91
CA PRO A 297 -3.05 2.20 19.48
C PRO A 297 -2.32 3.50 19.13
N GLY A 298 -1.58 3.54 18.01
CA GLY A 298 -0.81 4.71 17.60
C GLY A 298 -0.29 4.61 16.17
N ASN A 299 0.43 5.66 15.74
CA ASN A 299 1.07 5.75 14.43
C ASN A 299 2.58 5.89 14.61
N TYR A 300 3.34 5.04 13.97
CA TYR A 300 4.77 4.95 14.16
C TYR A 300 5.51 5.16 12.84
N LYS A 301 6.48 6.10 12.84
CA LYS A 301 7.45 6.23 11.76
C LYS A 301 8.57 5.22 12.03
N VAL A 302 8.73 4.25 11.13
CA VAL A 302 9.60 3.10 11.33
C VAL A 302 10.49 2.85 10.12
N LEU A 303 11.66 2.30 10.37
CA LEU A 303 12.63 1.88 9.36
C LEU A 303 12.22 0.53 8.76
N PHE A 304 12.45 0.33 7.45
CA PHE A 304 12.22 -0.99 6.85
C PHE A 304 13.14 -2.04 7.46
N GLY A 305 12.62 -3.23 7.62
CA GLY A 305 13.32 -4.33 8.25
C GLY A 305 13.03 -4.48 9.74
N THR A 306 12.51 -3.45 10.42
CA THR A 306 12.11 -3.51 11.84
C THR A 306 11.13 -4.63 12.08
N ASN A 307 11.31 -5.39 13.15
CA ASN A 307 10.41 -6.48 13.52
C ASN A 307 9.05 -5.92 13.98
N GLN A 308 7.94 -6.53 13.53
CA GLN A 308 6.59 -6.09 13.92
C GLN A 308 6.33 -6.22 15.42
N ASN A 309 7.01 -7.15 16.11
CA ASN A 309 6.93 -7.26 17.57
C ASN A 309 7.40 -5.98 18.26
N GLU A 310 8.45 -5.32 17.76
CA GLU A 310 8.93 -4.06 18.34
C GLU A 310 7.86 -2.95 18.29
N LEU A 311 7.07 -2.91 17.20
CA LEU A 311 5.96 -1.96 17.09
C LEU A 311 4.82 -2.30 18.05
N ILE A 312 4.51 -3.60 18.19
CA ILE A 312 3.48 -4.07 19.14
C ILE A 312 3.91 -3.76 20.57
N GLU A 313 5.16 -3.99 20.92
CA GLU A 313 5.73 -3.65 22.23
C GLU A 313 5.72 -2.16 22.50
N ALA A 314 6.12 -1.32 21.52
CA ALA A 314 6.04 0.14 21.62
C ALA A 314 4.59 0.63 21.82
N ALA A 315 3.62 -0.11 21.29
CA ALA A 315 2.19 0.12 21.53
C ALA A 315 1.69 -0.51 22.86
N GLY A 316 2.57 -0.87 23.77
CA GLY A 316 2.25 -1.41 25.09
C GLY A 316 1.94 -2.90 25.12
N GLY A 317 2.18 -3.62 24.03
CA GLY A 317 1.95 -5.06 23.90
C GLY A 317 0.52 -5.43 23.50
N LEU A 318 0.35 -6.72 23.23
CA LEU A 318 -0.99 -7.30 23.02
C LEU A 318 -1.72 -7.43 24.35
N LYS A 319 -3.02 -7.16 24.34
CA LYS A 319 -3.89 -7.44 25.48
C LYS A 319 -4.08 -8.94 25.65
N GLU A 320 -4.33 -9.36 26.88
CA GLU A 320 -4.75 -10.72 27.17
C GLU A 320 -6.03 -11.04 26.36
N GLY A 321 -6.03 -12.21 25.70
CA GLY A 321 -7.14 -12.64 24.85
C GLY A 321 -7.14 -12.02 23.44
N CYS A 322 -6.05 -11.41 22.98
CA CYS A 322 -5.93 -11.04 21.56
C CYS A 322 -5.94 -12.31 20.68
N GLU A 323 -6.99 -12.48 19.88
CA GLU A 323 -7.20 -13.70 19.09
C GLU A 323 -6.62 -13.62 17.67
N LYS A 324 -6.44 -12.40 17.13
CA LYS A 324 -6.04 -12.22 15.74
C LYS A 324 -5.18 -10.98 15.54
N VAL A 325 -4.08 -11.17 14.83
CA VAL A 325 -3.24 -10.07 14.35
C VAL A 325 -3.22 -10.09 12.82
N ILE A 326 -3.44 -8.93 12.19
CA ILE A 326 -3.53 -8.76 10.75
C ILE A 326 -2.47 -7.76 10.30
N SER A 327 -1.66 -8.13 9.32
CA SER A 327 -0.82 -7.18 8.58
C SER A 327 -1.67 -6.48 7.54
N GLY A 328 -1.88 -5.17 7.70
CA GLY A 328 -2.85 -4.38 6.94
C GLY A 328 -4.19 -4.22 7.66
N GLY A 329 -5.24 -3.81 6.95
CA GLY A 329 -6.58 -3.64 7.50
C GLY A 329 -7.45 -4.90 7.43
N PRO A 330 -8.68 -4.84 7.97
CA PRO A 330 -9.54 -6.02 8.09
C PRO A 330 -10.11 -6.51 6.76
N MET A 331 -10.14 -5.67 5.73
CA MET A 331 -10.78 -6.00 4.45
C MET A 331 -9.81 -6.65 3.46
N MET A 332 -8.57 -6.14 3.34
CA MET A 332 -7.58 -6.63 2.38
C MET A 332 -6.31 -7.19 3.01
N GLY A 333 -6.10 -7.00 4.31
CA GLY A 333 -4.91 -7.48 5.02
C GLY A 333 -4.82 -9.01 5.11
N PHE A 334 -3.70 -9.47 5.66
CA PHE A 334 -3.39 -10.89 5.85
C PHE A 334 -3.33 -11.21 7.34
N ALA A 335 -4.13 -12.17 7.80
CA ALA A 335 -4.00 -12.71 9.14
C ALA A 335 -2.64 -13.41 9.30
N MET A 336 -1.91 -13.04 10.35
CA MET A 336 -0.57 -13.56 10.60
C MET A 336 -0.61 -14.72 11.60
N TYR A 337 0.15 -15.77 11.32
CA TYR A 337 0.37 -16.87 12.26
C TYR A 337 1.58 -16.62 13.17
N THR A 338 2.38 -15.62 12.86
CA THR A 338 3.48 -15.12 13.68
C THR A 338 3.65 -13.62 13.43
N THR A 339 3.98 -12.88 14.47
CA THR A 339 4.32 -11.45 14.43
C THR A 339 5.83 -11.21 14.28
N ASP A 340 6.64 -12.29 14.32
CA ASP A 340 8.07 -12.25 14.01
C ASP A 340 8.29 -12.11 12.50
N THR A 341 7.94 -10.95 11.98
CA THR A 341 8.04 -10.59 10.56
C THR A 341 8.46 -9.12 10.42
N PRO A 342 9.19 -8.76 9.35
CA PRO A 342 9.69 -7.40 9.19
C PRO A 342 8.62 -6.44 8.66
N ILE A 343 8.76 -5.17 9.00
CA ILE A 343 8.16 -4.06 8.27
C ILE A 343 8.81 -3.96 6.89
N THR A 344 8.00 -3.95 5.86
CA THR A 344 8.42 -3.85 4.46
C THR A 344 7.91 -2.55 3.82
N LYS A 345 8.33 -2.28 2.60
CA LYS A 345 7.86 -1.10 1.82
C LYS A 345 6.33 -1.05 1.70
N THR A 346 5.63 -2.19 1.81
CA THR A 346 4.17 -2.29 1.64
C THR A 346 3.38 -2.46 2.94
N SER A 347 4.05 -2.51 4.11
CA SER A 347 3.38 -2.66 5.41
C SER A 347 2.66 -1.37 5.80
N SER A 348 1.33 -1.36 5.89
CA SER A 348 0.53 -0.17 6.20
C SER A 348 0.09 -0.11 7.66
N SER A 349 -0.21 -1.27 8.25
CA SER A 349 -0.68 -1.35 9.64
C SER A 349 -0.50 -2.74 10.23
N ILE A 350 -0.58 -2.79 11.57
CA ILE A 350 -0.71 -3.99 12.37
C ILE A 350 -2.03 -3.85 13.14
N LEU A 351 -3.04 -4.65 12.76
CA LEU A 351 -4.36 -4.63 13.39
C LEU A 351 -4.48 -5.82 14.35
N CYS A 352 -4.65 -5.52 15.64
CA CYS A 352 -4.79 -6.50 16.72
C CYS A 352 -6.25 -6.54 17.17
N MET A 353 -6.87 -7.71 17.09
CA MET A 353 -8.29 -7.90 17.38
C MET A 353 -8.49 -8.82 18.58
N SER A 354 -9.30 -8.41 19.55
CA SER A 354 -9.64 -9.19 20.72
C SER A 354 -10.54 -10.38 20.38
N LYS A 355 -11.29 -10.30 19.27
CA LYS A 355 -12.15 -11.38 18.76
C LYS A 355 -11.96 -11.60 17.27
N ASP A 356 -11.89 -12.87 16.87
CA ASP A 356 -12.01 -13.25 15.47
C ASP A 356 -13.47 -13.64 15.13
N GLU A 357 -14.32 -12.62 14.97
CA GLU A 357 -15.74 -12.82 14.63
C GLU A 357 -15.95 -13.62 13.33
N VAL A 358 -14.97 -13.60 12.43
CA VAL A 358 -15.06 -14.31 11.14
C VAL A 358 -14.90 -15.82 11.36
N SER A 359 -13.93 -16.23 12.19
CA SER A 359 -13.72 -17.64 12.52
C SER A 359 -14.80 -18.20 13.45
N ALA A 360 -15.45 -17.35 14.24
CA ALA A 360 -16.57 -17.74 15.11
C ALA A 360 -17.87 -18.00 14.36
N CYS A 361 -17.97 -17.67 13.05
CA CYS A 361 -19.17 -17.86 12.26
C CYS A 361 -19.03 -19.04 11.30
N GLU A 362 -19.97 -19.99 11.38
CA GLU A 362 -20.06 -21.07 10.39
C GLU A 362 -20.78 -20.59 9.12
N PRO A 363 -20.15 -20.72 7.93
CA PRO A 363 -20.82 -20.40 6.67
C PRO A 363 -22.00 -21.32 6.39
N THR A 364 -23.10 -20.75 5.88
CA THR A 364 -24.28 -21.50 5.43
C THR A 364 -24.45 -21.42 3.93
N ALA A 365 -25.40 -22.18 3.38
CA ALA A 365 -25.76 -22.15 1.96
C ALA A 365 -26.23 -20.75 1.54
N CYS A 366 -25.99 -20.40 0.27
CA CYS A 366 -26.41 -19.12 -0.28
C CYS A 366 -27.93 -19.00 -0.25
N ILE A 367 -28.45 -17.93 0.34
CA ILE A 367 -29.90 -17.63 0.41
C ILE A 367 -30.39 -16.75 -0.74
N ASN A 368 -29.54 -16.50 -1.76
CA ASN A 368 -29.84 -15.67 -2.95
C ASN A 368 -30.29 -14.22 -2.62
N SER A 369 -29.74 -13.62 -1.55
CA SER A 369 -30.12 -12.27 -1.10
C SER A 369 -29.72 -11.13 -2.06
N GLY A 370 -28.79 -11.34 -3.00
CA GLY A 370 -28.27 -10.33 -3.92
C GLY A 370 -27.30 -9.31 -3.32
N ARG A 371 -27.16 -9.22 -1.98
CA ARG A 371 -26.34 -8.18 -1.31
C ARG A 371 -24.90 -8.12 -1.81
N CYS A 372 -24.29 -9.29 -2.13
CA CYS A 372 -22.93 -9.33 -2.66
C CYS A 372 -22.79 -8.70 -4.06
N VAL A 373 -23.86 -8.74 -4.87
CA VAL A 373 -23.92 -8.11 -6.20
C VAL A 373 -24.05 -6.60 -6.05
N ASP A 374 -24.95 -6.15 -5.17
CA ASP A 374 -25.17 -4.71 -4.91
C ASP A 374 -23.92 -4.03 -4.34
N ALA A 375 -23.20 -4.71 -3.44
CA ALA A 375 -21.98 -4.21 -2.84
C ALA A 375 -20.74 -4.29 -3.78
N CYS A 376 -20.80 -5.05 -4.87
CA CYS A 376 -19.63 -5.27 -5.72
C CYS A 376 -19.24 -4.00 -6.50
N PRO A 377 -18.04 -3.41 -6.28
CA PRO A 377 -17.60 -2.23 -7.02
C PRO A 377 -17.25 -2.52 -8.47
N SER A 378 -16.92 -3.79 -8.80
CA SER A 378 -16.65 -4.25 -10.18
C SER A 378 -17.91 -4.72 -10.91
N ARG A 379 -19.09 -4.69 -10.26
CA ARG A 379 -20.39 -5.06 -10.85
C ARG A 379 -20.43 -6.49 -11.42
N ILE A 380 -19.64 -7.40 -10.86
CA ILE A 380 -19.68 -8.84 -11.14
C ILE A 380 -20.68 -9.55 -10.22
N ILE A 381 -20.85 -10.86 -10.36
CA ILE A 381 -21.76 -11.68 -9.54
C ILE A 381 -20.96 -12.57 -8.58
N PRO A 382 -20.57 -12.06 -7.37
CA PRO A 382 -19.64 -12.77 -6.50
C PRO A 382 -20.13 -14.15 -6.03
N SER A 383 -21.44 -14.32 -5.81
CA SER A 383 -22.02 -15.62 -5.43
C SER A 383 -21.76 -16.69 -6.48
N ARG A 384 -21.96 -16.37 -7.77
CA ARG A 384 -21.72 -17.31 -8.87
C ARG A 384 -20.23 -17.60 -9.06
N LEU A 385 -19.42 -16.56 -8.98
CA LEU A 385 -17.96 -16.72 -9.10
C LEU A 385 -17.40 -17.60 -7.98
N ALA A 386 -17.90 -17.47 -6.75
CA ALA A 386 -17.52 -18.35 -5.65
C ALA A 386 -17.98 -19.80 -5.90
N ASP A 387 -19.21 -20.03 -6.42
CA ASP A 387 -19.69 -21.36 -6.77
C ASP A 387 -18.80 -22.02 -7.84
N PHE A 388 -18.35 -21.28 -8.86
CA PHE A 388 -17.42 -21.79 -9.88
C PHE A 388 -16.05 -22.08 -9.27
N ALA A 389 -15.55 -21.21 -8.40
CA ALA A 389 -14.27 -21.38 -7.72
C ALA A 389 -14.28 -22.63 -6.82
N GLU A 390 -15.34 -22.85 -6.05
CA GLU A 390 -15.51 -24.02 -5.17
C GLU A 390 -15.60 -25.34 -5.96
N ARG A 391 -16.09 -25.28 -7.22
CA ARG A 391 -16.16 -26.44 -8.15
C ARG A 391 -14.93 -26.57 -9.04
N HIS A 392 -13.93 -25.70 -8.91
CA HIS A 392 -12.76 -25.62 -9.80
C HIS A 392 -13.09 -25.43 -11.29
N ASP A 393 -14.23 -24.78 -11.60
CA ASP A 393 -14.68 -24.49 -12.96
C ASP A 393 -14.07 -23.15 -13.44
N GLU A 394 -12.82 -23.24 -13.94
CA GLU A 394 -12.07 -22.07 -14.44
C GLU A 394 -12.74 -21.47 -15.69
N GLU A 395 -13.33 -22.29 -16.57
CA GLU A 395 -13.96 -21.84 -17.82
C GLU A 395 -15.17 -20.95 -17.50
N ALA A 396 -16.09 -21.43 -16.66
CA ALA A 396 -17.24 -20.65 -16.22
C ALA A 396 -16.80 -19.39 -15.44
N PHE A 397 -15.78 -19.51 -14.57
CA PHE A 397 -15.23 -18.37 -13.83
C PHE A 397 -14.75 -17.24 -14.76
N LEU A 398 -14.01 -17.58 -15.82
CA LEU A 398 -13.53 -16.64 -16.83
C LEU A 398 -14.67 -16.05 -17.65
N LYS A 399 -15.62 -16.89 -18.09
CA LYS A 399 -16.82 -16.48 -18.85
C LYS A 399 -17.68 -15.46 -18.08
N PHE A 400 -17.74 -15.56 -16.74
CA PHE A 400 -18.45 -14.64 -15.87
C PHE A 400 -17.59 -13.47 -15.36
N ASN A 401 -16.49 -13.15 -16.06
CA ASN A 401 -15.60 -12.04 -15.79
C ASN A 401 -14.93 -12.11 -14.40
N GLY A 402 -14.54 -13.30 -13.93
CA GLY A 402 -13.91 -13.48 -12.63
C GLY A 402 -12.62 -12.68 -12.44
N LEU A 403 -11.89 -12.38 -13.53
CA LEU A 403 -10.67 -11.55 -13.49
C LEU A 403 -10.95 -10.08 -13.16
N GLU A 404 -12.18 -9.59 -13.31
CA GLU A 404 -12.56 -8.22 -12.93
C GLU A 404 -12.65 -8.02 -11.41
N CYS A 405 -12.58 -9.09 -10.62
CA CYS A 405 -12.57 -9.00 -9.17
C CYS A 405 -11.33 -8.24 -8.69
N VAL A 406 -11.53 -7.16 -7.92
CA VAL A 406 -10.46 -6.36 -7.26
C VAL A 406 -10.12 -6.87 -5.85
N GLU A 407 -10.68 -8.00 -5.44
CA GLU A 407 -10.44 -8.69 -4.16
C GLU A 407 -10.69 -7.81 -2.91
N CYS A 408 -11.55 -6.81 -3.00
CA CYS A 408 -11.80 -5.86 -1.91
C CYS A 408 -12.53 -6.45 -0.67
N GLY A 409 -13.16 -7.63 -0.76
CA GLY A 409 -13.86 -8.25 0.37
C GLY A 409 -15.28 -7.74 0.64
N SER A 410 -15.76 -6.67 -0.03
CA SER A 410 -17.11 -6.12 0.20
C SER A 410 -18.22 -7.17 0.11
N CYS A 411 -18.11 -8.14 -0.80
CA CYS A 411 -19.07 -9.23 -0.98
C CYS A 411 -19.13 -10.18 0.23
N SER A 412 -17.98 -10.54 0.82
CA SER A 412 -17.93 -11.36 2.03
C SER A 412 -18.47 -10.59 3.23
N TYR A 413 -18.13 -9.30 3.35
CA TYR A 413 -18.59 -8.43 4.43
C TYR A 413 -20.11 -8.36 4.54
N VAL A 414 -20.83 -8.20 3.41
CA VAL A 414 -22.28 -8.07 3.41
C VAL A 414 -23.03 -9.40 3.34
N CYS A 415 -22.33 -10.54 3.25
CA CYS A 415 -22.95 -11.84 3.06
C CYS A 415 -23.69 -12.29 4.34
N PRO A 416 -25.03 -12.41 4.33
CA PRO A 416 -25.77 -12.86 5.52
C PRO A 416 -25.52 -14.35 5.83
N ALA A 417 -25.13 -15.14 4.83
CA ALA A 417 -24.76 -16.55 4.97
C ALA A 417 -23.28 -16.74 5.37
N LYS A 418 -22.54 -15.65 5.67
CA LYS A 418 -21.15 -15.66 6.09
C LYS A 418 -20.17 -16.42 5.19
N ARG A 419 -20.51 -16.55 3.88
CA ARG A 419 -19.67 -17.24 2.91
C ARG A 419 -18.35 -16.50 2.67
N GLN A 420 -17.27 -17.24 2.55
CA GLN A 420 -15.91 -16.75 2.29
C GLN A 420 -15.69 -16.42 0.79
N LEU A 421 -16.57 -15.54 0.24
CA LEU A 421 -16.64 -15.26 -1.20
C LEU A 421 -15.31 -14.71 -1.75
N LYS A 422 -14.70 -13.74 -1.04
CA LYS A 422 -13.41 -13.14 -1.47
C LYS A 422 -12.30 -14.18 -1.55
N GLN A 423 -12.22 -15.08 -0.59
CA GLN A 423 -11.18 -16.10 -0.50
C GLN A 423 -11.32 -17.11 -1.64
N ALA A 424 -12.53 -17.62 -1.90
CA ALA A 424 -12.81 -18.54 -3.01
C ALA A 424 -12.48 -17.89 -4.37
N ILE A 425 -13.00 -16.69 -4.62
CA ILE A 425 -12.78 -15.95 -5.87
C ILE A 425 -11.28 -15.61 -6.04
N GLY A 426 -10.60 -15.15 -5.00
CA GLY A 426 -9.18 -14.81 -5.04
C GLY A 426 -8.29 -16.02 -5.33
N SER A 427 -8.62 -17.20 -4.77
CA SER A 427 -7.91 -18.45 -5.05
C SER A 427 -8.03 -18.84 -6.54
N MET A 428 -9.25 -18.88 -7.07
CA MET A 428 -9.49 -19.19 -8.48
C MET A 428 -8.85 -18.15 -9.41
N ARG A 429 -8.92 -16.86 -9.05
CA ARG A 429 -8.28 -15.79 -9.83
C ARG A 429 -6.76 -15.98 -9.93
N LYS A 430 -6.09 -16.35 -8.83
CA LYS A 430 -4.65 -16.67 -8.84
C LYS A 430 -4.34 -17.85 -9.75
N THR A 431 -5.12 -18.91 -9.69
CA THR A 431 -5.00 -20.10 -10.55
C THR A 431 -5.17 -19.72 -12.02
N ALA A 432 -6.21 -19.01 -12.37
CA ALA A 432 -6.48 -18.60 -13.75
C ALA A 432 -5.38 -17.70 -14.33
N LEU A 433 -4.86 -16.75 -13.52
CA LEU A 433 -3.72 -15.91 -13.93
C LEU A 433 -2.43 -16.71 -14.12
N ALA A 434 -2.18 -17.71 -13.27
CA ALA A 434 -1.01 -18.61 -13.42
C ALA A 434 -1.12 -19.47 -14.68
N ASN A 435 -2.30 -19.99 -14.99
CA ASN A 435 -2.55 -20.78 -16.19
C ASN A 435 -2.43 -19.95 -17.48
N LYS A 436 -2.88 -18.67 -17.44
CA LYS A 436 -2.72 -17.74 -18.57
C LYS A 436 -1.26 -17.43 -18.90
N LYS A 437 -0.35 -17.45 -17.91
CA LYS A 437 1.09 -17.23 -18.12
C LYS A 437 1.81 -18.44 -18.70
N LYS A 438 1.21 -19.64 -18.61
CA LYS A 438 1.77 -20.89 -19.13
C LYS A 438 1.40 -21.17 -20.60
N LYS A 439 0.35 -20.48 -21.09
CA LYS A 439 -0.08 -20.48 -22.50
C LYS A 439 0.59 -19.33 -23.25
#